data_8a9cb3f243c38035f14f2fc2c1a0a5d0
#
_entry.id   8a9cb3f243c38035f14f2fc2c1a0a5d0
#
_cell.length_a   1.000
_cell.length_b   1.000
_cell.length_c   1.000
_cell.angle_alpha   90.00
_cell.angle_beta   90.00
_cell.angle_gamma   90.00
#
_symmetry.space_group_name_H-M   'P 1'
#
loop_
_entity.id
_entity.type
_entity.pdbx_description
1 polymer ?
#
loop_
_entity_poly.entity_id
_entity_poly.type
_entity_poly.pdbx_seq_one_letter_code
_entity_poly.pdbx_strand_id
1 'polypeptide(L)'
;MAPDDKLMLPIHGQPLLRHVAKRVLHYNIPTLVALPPEPHPRWDALGGLKLTMSSYADSEEGLAGTLRAAVSTLLSSVTHLCVVLADLPDIHFQNFEEIFEQVRANPKAVIWRPLGPQGQPAHPIVFHQQTFSSFAKISGDTGAGAVIESFGDALHEFSSISNAGSHDIDTPENYKSYLAQP
;
A
#
# COMPACT_ATOMS: atom_id res chain seq x y z
N MET A 1 3.26 -12.51 -15.41
CA MET A 1 3.59 -13.75 -14.70
C MET A 1 2.28 -14.46 -14.35
N ALA A 2 1.70 -15.19 -15.28
CA ALA A 2 0.69 -16.18 -14.97
C ALA A 2 1.38 -17.54 -15.10
N PRO A 3 1.17 -18.53 -14.24
CA PRO A 3 -0.03 -18.66 -13.42
C PRO A 3 0.20 -18.44 -11.92
N ASP A 4 1.38 -18.01 -11.50
CA ASP A 4 1.70 -17.97 -10.06
C ASP A 4 1.41 -16.59 -9.46
N ASP A 5 0.63 -16.58 -8.38
CA ASP A 5 0.32 -15.37 -7.61
C ASP A 5 1.61 -14.78 -7.01
N LYS A 6 2.07 -13.63 -7.53
CA LYS A 6 3.31 -12.98 -7.08
C LYS A 6 3.36 -12.72 -5.57
N LEU A 7 2.21 -12.48 -4.94
CA LEU A 7 2.12 -12.23 -3.51
C LEU A 7 2.31 -13.50 -2.66
N MET A 8 2.25 -14.67 -3.30
CA MET A 8 2.55 -15.96 -2.67
C MET A 8 3.99 -16.42 -2.87
N LEU A 9 4.81 -15.68 -3.64
CA LEU A 9 6.24 -15.99 -3.81
C LEU A 9 6.97 -15.96 -2.47
N PRO A 10 7.86 -16.93 -2.19
CA PRO A 10 8.55 -17.02 -0.91
C PRO A 10 9.65 -15.97 -0.75
N ILE A 11 9.50 -15.10 0.24
CA ILE A 11 10.51 -14.15 0.72
C ILE A 11 10.90 -14.54 2.14
N HIS A 12 12.18 -14.84 2.34
CA HIS A 12 12.70 -15.32 3.64
C HIS A 12 11.86 -16.46 4.25
N GLY A 13 11.44 -17.43 3.43
CA GLY A 13 10.69 -18.61 3.87
C GLY A 13 9.21 -18.40 4.17
N GLN A 14 8.64 -17.25 3.82
CA GLN A 14 7.21 -16.95 3.95
C GLN A 14 6.67 -16.22 2.72
N PRO A 15 5.35 -16.27 2.43
CA PRO A 15 4.77 -15.52 1.31
C PRO A 15 5.09 -14.02 1.38
N LEU A 16 5.34 -13.39 0.22
CA LEU A 16 5.59 -11.95 0.10
C LEU A 16 4.51 -11.12 0.81
N LEU A 17 3.24 -11.45 0.61
CA LEU A 17 2.13 -10.81 1.29
C LEU A 17 2.29 -10.81 2.82
N ARG A 18 2.62 -11.98 3.38
CA ARG A 18 2.84 -12.12 4.83
C ARG A 18 4.05 -11.32 5.32
N HIS A 19 5.12 -11.32 4.51
CA HIS A 19 6.33 -10.57 4.81
C HIS A 19 6.04 -9.06 4.93
N VAL A 20 5.35 -8.48 3.95
CA VAL A 20 4.95 -7.06 3.96
C VAL A 20 3.97 -6.77 5.10
N ALA A 21 2.95 -7.61 5.28
CA ALA A 21 1.95 -7.42 6.35
C ALA A 21 2.59 -7.36 7.74
N LYS A 22 3.58 -8.21 8.02
CA LYS A 22 4.30 -8.17 9.32
C LYS A 22 5.06 -6.87 9.54
N ARG A 23 5.62 -6.27 8.48
CA ARG A 23 6.32 -4.99 8.57
C ARG A 23 5.36 -3.84 8.87
N VAL A 24 4.19 -3.82 8.22
CA VAL A 24 3.13 -2.85 8.50
C VAL A 24 2.63 -2.97 9.94
N LEU A 25 2.43 -4.20 10.44
CA LEU A 25 1.93 -4.45 11.80
C LEU A 25 2.88 -4.03 12.92
N HIS A 26 4.15 -3.74 12.61
CA HIS A 26 5.11 -3.27 13.60
C HIS A 26 4.63 -2.02 14.38
N TYR A 27 3.84 -1.16 13.73
CA TYR A 27 3.31 0.07 14.33
C TYR A 27 2.06 -0.13 15.19
N ASN A 28 1.52 -1.34 15.25
CA ASN A 28 0.30 -1.65 16.00
C ASN A 28 -0.88 -0.69 15.69
N ILE A 29 -0.97 -0.21 14.45
CA ILE A 29 -2.10 0.57 13.94
C ILE A 29 -3.13 -0.36 13.31
N PRO A 30 -4.42 -0.01 13.31
CA PRO A 30 -5.44 -0.78 12.63
C PRO A 30 -5.06 -1.00 11.17
N THR A 31 -4.92 -2.26 10.77
CA THR A 31 -4.49 -2.65 9.43
C THR A 31 -5.57 -3.47 8.76
N LEU A 32 -5.93 -3.08 7.53
CA LEU A 32 -6.85 -3.80 6.67
C LEU A 32 -6.10 -4.28 5.43
N VAL A 33 -6.28 -5.55 5.09
CA VAL A 33 -5.76 -6.13 3.85
C VAL A 33 -6.93 -6.52 2.95
N ALA A 34 -6.97 -5.93 1.77
CA ALA A 34 -7.92 -6.29 0.73
C ALA A 34 -7.44 -7.54 -0.01
N LEU A 35 -8.31 -8.53 -0.10
CA LEU A 35 -8.00 -9.87 -0.63
C LEU A 35 -9.02 -10.26 -1.70
N PRO A 36 -8.66 -11.20 -2.61
CA PRO A 36 -9.65 -11.88 -3.45
C PRO A 36 -10.69 -12.59 -2.61
N PRO A 37 -11.88 -12.89 -3.16
CA PRO A 37 -12.91 -13.70 -2.48
C PRO A 37 -12.35 -15.06 -2.02
N GLU A 38 -12.88 -15.56 -0.91
CA GLU A 38 -12.61 -16.94 -0.46
C GLU A 38 -13.28 -17.98 -1.38
N PRO A 39 -12.65 -19.17 -1.56
CA PRO A 39 -11.36 -19.58 -0.99
C PRO A 39 -10.17 -19.07 -1.83
N HIS A 40 -9.15 -18.52 -1.17
CA HIS A 40 -7.94 -18.08 -1.84
C HIS A 40 -6.71 -18.24 -0.92
N PRO A 41 -5.53 -18.72 -1.40
CA PRO A 41 -4.35 -18.98 -0.57
C PRO A 41 -3.84 -17.76 0.22
N ARG A 42 -4.12 -16.54 -0.23
CA ARG A 42 -3.72 -15.31 0.47
C ARG A 42 -4.37 -15.17 1.85
N TRP A 43 -5.56 -15.75 2.07
CA TRP A 43 -6.21 -15.76 3.38
C TRP A 43 -5.41 -16.60 4.38
N ASP A 44 -5.02 -17.81 3.98
CA ASP A 44 -4.19 -18.68 4.81
C ASP A 44 -2.81 -18.08 5.09
N ALA A 45 -2.24 -17.39 4.09
CA ALA A 45 -0.97 -16.70 4.23
C ALA A 45 -0.97 -15.64 5.35
N LEU A 46 -2.09 -15.01 5.64
CA LEU A 46 -2.25 -14.01 6.69
C LEU A 46 -2.76 -14.57 8.01
N GLY A 47 -3.09 -15.84 8.06
CA GLY A 47 -3.61 -16.51 9.25
C GLY A 47 -2.76 -16.24 10.49
N GLY A 48 -3.42 -15.94 11.63
CA GLY A 48 -2.78 -15.64 12.90
C GLY A 48 -2.14 -14.24 13.02
N LEU A 49 -2.20 -13.40 11.99
CA LEU A 49 -1.81 -11.99 12.10
C LEU A 49 -2.96 -11.13 12.65
N LYS A 50 -2.62 -10.12 13.46
CA LYS A 50 -3.60 -9.21 14.07
C LYS A 50 -3.96 -8.08 13.10
N LEU A 51 -4.74 -8.41 12.06
CA LEU A 51 -5.21 -7.49 11.05
C LEU A 51 -6.65 -7.85 10.62
N THR A 52 -7.30 -6.92 9.91
CA THR A 52 -8.59 -7.18 9.28
C THR A 52 -8.37 -7.65 7.85
N MET A 53 -8.93 -8.77 7.47
CA MET A 53 -8.99 -9.26 6.09
C MET A 53 -10.36 -8.99 5.51
N SER A 54 -10.42 -8.48 4.29
CA SER A 54 -11.70 -8.21 3.61
C SER A 54 -11.58 -8.47 2.12
N SER A 55 -12.64 -8.98 1.52
CA SER A 55 -12.79 -9.03 0.08
C SER A 55 -13.91 -8.07 -0.35
N TYR A 56 -13.76 -7.53 -1.54
CA TYR A 56 -14.70 -6.58 -2.11
C TYR A 56 -15.09 -7.01 -3.52
N ALA A 57 -16.38 -6.99 -3.83
CA ALA A 57 -16.88 -7.33 -5.17
C ALA A 57 -16.26 -6.46 -6.26
N ASP A 58 -16.07 -5.17 -5.94
CA ASP A 58 -15.45 -4.19 -6.85
C ASP A 58 -13.96 -4.46 -7.14
N SER A 59 -13.32 -5.42 -6.45
CA SER A 59 -11.91 -5.78 -6.70
C SER A 59 -11.68 -6.39 -8.09
N GLU A 60 -12.71 -6.90 -8.74
CA GLU A 60 -12.63 -7.34 -10.15
C GLU A 60 -12.35 -6.17 -11.12
N GLU A 61 -12.66 -4.94 -10.73
CA GLU A 61 -12.32 -3.71 -11.47
C GLU A 61 -10.83 -3.31 -11.33
N GLY A 62 -10.05 -4.04 -10.53
CA GLY A 62 -8.64 -3.76 -10.26
C GLY A 62 -8.41 -2.92 -9.00
N LEU A 63 -7.28 -2.17 -8.99
CA LEU A 63 -6.84 -1.43 -7.80
C LEU A 63 -7.82 -0.32 -7.40
N ALA A 64 -8.41 0.38 -8.37
CA ALA A 64 -9.37 1.45 -8.09
C ALA A 64 -10.63 0.92 -7.40
N GLY A 65 -11.21 -0.17 -7.89
CA GLY A 65 -12.37 -0.81 -7.26
C GLY A 65 -12.08 -1.23 -5.83
N THR A 66 -10.92 -1.85 -5.61
CA THR A 66 -10.46 -2.26 -4.29
C THR A 66 -10.31 -1.08 -3.33
N LEU A 67 -9.65 0.01 -3.75
CA LEU A 67 -9.46 1.21 -2.94
C LEU A 67 -10.79 1.91 -2.64
N ARG A 68 -11.65 2.09 -3.65
CA ARG A 68 -12.98 2.68 -3.49
C ARG A 68 -13.79 1.93 -2.44
N ALA A 69 -13.88 0.61 -2.56
CA ALA A 69 -14.62 -0.23 -1.64
C ALA A 69 -14.01 -0.21 -0.23
N ALA A 70 -12.69 -0.33 -0.10
CA ALA A 70 -12.01 -0.28 1.18
C ALA A 70 -12.22 1.05 1.90
N VAL A 71 -12.08 2.19 1.20
CA VAL A 71 -12.29 3.52 1.78
C VAL A 71 -13.72 3.73 2.22
N SER A 72 -14.72 3.18 1.49
CA SER A 72 -16.14 3.28 1.87
C SER A 72 -16.48 2.57 3.20
N THR A 73 -15.65 1.63 3.64
CA THR A 73 -15.83 0.89 4.90
C THR A 73 -15.12 1.52 6.10
N LEU A 74 -14.37 2.60 5.89
CA LEU A 74 -13.64 3.25 6.98
C LEU A 74 -14.59 3.85 8.01
N LEU A 75 -14.25 3.69 9.27
CA LEU A 75 -14.98 4.33 10.37
C LEU A 75 -14.83 5.86 10.28
N SER A 76 -15.88 6.58 10.70
CA SER A 76 -15.88 8.06 10.72
C SER A 76 -14.79 8.67 11.62
N SER A 77 -14.23 7.88 12.53
CA SER A 77 -13.12 8.28 13.39
C SER A 77 -11.75 8.21 12.72
N VAL A 78 -11.66 7.60 11.52
CA VAL A 78 -10.39 7.52 10.75
C VAL A 78 -10.13 8.87 10.10
N THR A 79 -9.05 9.52 10.52
CA THR A 79 -8.64 10.83 9.99
C THR A 79 -7.58 10.71 8.89
N HIS A 80 -6.78 9.66 8.90
CA HIS A 80 -5.71 9.41 7.93
C HIS A 80 -5.73 7.95 7.49
N LEU A 81 -5.53 7.72 6.20
CA LEU A 81 -5.37 6.41 5.59
C LEU A 81 -3.94 6.29 5.04
N CYS A 82 -3.19 5.31 5.51
CA CYS A 82 -1.88 4.97 4.97
C CYS A 82 -2.03 3.79 4.00
N VAL A 83 -1.74 4.03 2.72
CA VAL A 83 -1.83 3.02 1.66
C VAL A 83 -0.45 2.45 1.36
N VAL A 84 -0.36 1.11 1.36
CA VAL A 84 0.85 0.35 1.07
C VAL A 84 0.53 -0.72 0.05
N LEU A 85 1.37 -0.90 -0.96
CA LEU A 85 1.27 -2.00 -1.90
C LEU A 85 1.91 -3.27 -1.30
N ALA A 86 1.28 -4.42 -1.54
CA ALA A 86 1.68 -5.69 -0.94
C ALA A 86 2.86 -6.37 -1.65
N ASP A 87 3.33 -5.82 -2.76
CA ASP A 87 4.42 -6.30 -3.60
C ASP A 87 5.75 -5.56 -3.40
N LEU A 88 5.85 -4.77 -2.32
CA LEU A 88 7.03 -4.01 -1.93
C LEU A 88 7.81 -4.75 -0.82
N PRO A 89 8.71 -5.70 -1.17
CA PRO A 89 9.38 -6.54 -0.18
C PRO A 89 10.29 -5.77 0.78
N ASP A 90 10.81 -4.62 0.32
CA ASP A 90 11.76 -3.81 1.09
C ASP A 90 11.09 -2.75 1.95
N ILE A 91 9.76 -2.57 1.85
CA ILE A 91 9.08 -1.61 2.72
C ILE A 91 9.47 -1.86 4.18
N HIS A 92 9.95 -0.85 4.87
CA HIS A 92 10.55 -0.98 6.18
C HIS A 92 9.94 -0.01 7.18
N PHE A 93 10.14 -0.26 8.48
CA PHE A 93 9.61 0.61 9.52
C PHE A 93 10.05 2.08 9.34
N GLN A 94 11.28 2.32 8.90
CA GLN A 94 11.79 3.67 8.66
C GLN A 94 10.96 4.46 7.63
N ASN A 95 10.39 3.80 6.61
CA ASN A 95 9.52 4.46 5.64
C ASN A 95 8.22 4.96 6.28
N PHE A 96 7.71 4.25 7.27
CA PHE A 96 6.53 4.69 8.03
C PHE A 96 6.87 5.80 9.01
N GLU A 97 8.00 5.73 9.72
CA GLU A 97 8.47 6.81 10.59
C GLU A 97 8.62 8.11 9.79
N GLU A 98 9.32 8.04 8.67
CA GLU A 98 9.56 9.17 7.78
C GLU A 98 8.25 9.84 7.34
N ILE A 99 7.31 9.06 6.78
CA ILE A 99 6.05 9.65 6.31
C ILE A 99 5.19 10.21 7.46
N PHE A 100 5.18 9.56 8.64
CA PHE A 100 4.44 10.08 9.79
C PHE A 100 5.07 11.37 10.36
N GLU A 101 6.39 11.54 10.24
CA GLU A 101 7.05 12.80 10.54
C GLU A 101 6.64 13.88 9.54
N GLN A 102 6.58 13.56 8.24
CA GLN A 102 6.12 14.49 7.22
C GLN A 102 4.67 14.92 7.42
N VAL A 103 3.80 14.00 7.83
CA VAL A 103 2.40 14.32 8.18
C VAL A 103 2.35 15.34 9.33
N ARG A 104 3.15 15.14 10.37
CA ARG A 104 3.21 16.06 11.51
C ARG A 104 3.82 17.41 11.15
N ALA A 105 4.86 17.42 10.34
CA ALA A 105 5.59 18.63 9.95
C ALA A 105 4.83 19.50 8.94
N ASN A 106 3.96 18.92 8.14
CA ASN A 106 3.27 19.59 7.04
C ASN A 106 1.73 19.47 7.17
N PRO A 107 1.12 20.00 8.25
CA PRO A 107 -0.30 19.79 8.56
C PRO A 107 -1.29 20.49 7.61
N LYS A 108 -0.81 21.30 6.68
CA LYS A 108 -1.63 21.94 5.64
C LYS A 108 -1.85 21.05 4.42
N ALA A 109 -0.99 20.04 4.22
CA ALA A 109 -1.18 19.06 3.17
C ALA A 109 -2.33 18.11 3.52
N VAL A 110 -2.90 17.48 2.50
CA VAL A 110 -3.93 16.44 2.64
C VAL A 110 -3.49 15.11 2.02
N ILE A 111 -2.39 15.11 1.30
CA ILE A 111 -1.72 13.92 0.78
C ILE A 111 -0.23 14.07 1.01
N TRP A 112 0.42 13.02 1.50
CA TRP A 112 1.88 12.95 1.68
C TRP A 112 2.40 11.75 0.91
N ARG A 113 3.36 12.01 0.01
CA ARG A 113 3.93 11.01 -0.87
C ARG A 113 5.46 11.09 -0.89
N PRO A 114 6.17 10.02 -0.54
CA PRO A 114 7.61 9.96 -0.73
C PRO A 114 7.96 9.88 -2.22
N LEU A 115 9.11 10.41 -2.57
CA LEU A 115 9.76 10.23 -3.85
C LEU A 115 11.01 9.38 -3.66
N GLY A 116 11.19 8.40 -4.52
CA GLY A 116 12.42 7.63 -4.57
C GLY A 116 13.61 8.46 -5.12
N PRO A 117 14.82 7.90 -5.17
CA PRO A 117 16.05 8.63 -5.51
C PRO A 117 16.08 9.23 -6.91
N GLN A 118 15.26 8.71 -7.83
CA GLN A 118 15.15 9.20 -9.19
C GLN A 118 13.95 10.14 -9.37
N GLY A 119 13.29 10.55 -8.27
CA GLY A 119 12.09 11.37 -8.27
C GLY A 119 10.81 10.60 -8.59
N GLN A 120 10.87 9.27 -8.69
CA GLN A 120 9.67 8.44 -8.92
C GLN A 120 8.80 8.37 -7.65
N PRO A 121 7.46 8.37 -7.80
CA PRO A 121 6.55 8.14 -6.68
C PRO A 121 6.86 6.84 -5.92
N ALA A 122 6.75 6.88 -4.59
CA ALA A 122 7.04 5.75 -3.73
C ALA A 122 5.94 5.57 -2.66
N HIS A 123 6.04 4.52 -1.87
CA HIS A 123 5.15 4.18 -0.76
C HIS A 123 5.88 4.21 0.59
N PRO A 124 5.12 4.32 1.69
CA PRO A 124 3.67 4.44 1.80
C PRO A 124 3.16 5.82 1.39
N ILE A 125 1.87 5.91 1.01
CA ILE A 125 1.20 7.20 0.75
C ILE A 125 0.15 7.42 1.83
N VAL A 126 0.11 8.62 2.42
CA VAL A 126 -0.91 8.97 3.42
C VAL A 126 -1.92 9.93 2.83
N PHE A 127 -3.20 9.65 3.06
CA PHE A 127 -4.36 10.44 2.64
C PHE A 127 -5.12 10.92 3.88
N HIS A 128 -5.36 12.23 3.98
CA HIS A 128 -6.22 12.80 4.99
C HIS A 128 -7.70 12.56 4.65
N GLN A 129 -8.58 12.48 5.65
CA GLN A 129 -10.03 12.23 5.47
C GLN A 129 -10.72 13.15 4.46
N GLN A 130 -10.21 14.35 4.23
CA GLN A 130 -10.74 15.29 3.22
C GLN A 130 -10.69 14.72 1.80
N THR A 131 -9.82 13.75 1.53
CA THR A 131 -9.67 13.10 0.23
C THR A 131 -10.60 11.90 0.04
N PHE A 132 -11.19 11.36 1.13
CA PHE A 132 -11.89 10.07 1.10
C PHE A 132 -13.07 10.05 0.14
N SER A 133 -13.83 11.15 0.04
CA SER A 133 -14.95 11.25 -0.92
C SER A 133 -14.52 11.17 -2.38
N SER A 134 -13.28 11.51 -2.69
CA SER A 134 -12.73 11.46 -4.05
C SER A 134 -12.44 10.03 -4.50
N PHE A 135 -12.21 9.11 -3.56
CA PHE A 135 -12.05 7.69 -3.88
C PHE A 135 -13.32 7.08 -4.49
N ALA A 136 -14.52 7.62 -4.20
CA ALA A 136 -15.77 7.17 -4.81
C ALA A 136 -15.83 7.38 -6.34
N LYS A 137 -14.95 8.21 -6.89
CA LYS A 137 -14.91 8.60 -8.30
C LYS A 137 -13.85 7.89 -9.12
N ILE A 138 -12.92 7.17 -8.49
CA ILE A 138 -11.87 6.47 -9.23
C ILE A 138 -12.41 5.18 -9.88
N SER A 139 -11.86 4.81 -11.03
CA SER A 139 -12.25 3.62 -11.78
C SER A 139 -11.06 3.02 -12.55
N GLY A 140 -11.16 1.75 -12.93
CA GLY A 140 -10.16 1.03 -13.70
C GLY A 140 -8.82 0.86 -12.97
N ASP A 141 -7.72 0.90 -13.71
CA ASP A 141 -6.37 0.63 -13.19
C ASP A 141 -5.62 1.87 -12.68
N THR A 142 -6.30 3.03 -12.62
CA THR A 142 -5.64 4.30 -12.22
C THR A 142 -5.24 4.34 -10.75
N GLY A 143 -5.73 3.42 -9.94
CA GLY A 143 -5.45 3.40 -8.51
C GLY A 143 -5.81 4.72 -7.83
N ALA A 144 -4.97 5.19 -6.91
CA ALA A 144 -5.14 6.47 -6.23
C ALA A 144 -4.60 7.68 -7.04
N GLY A 145 -4.04 7.48 -8.23
CA GLY A 145 -3.44 8.54 -9.04
C GLY A 145 -4.38 9.69 -9.30
N ALA A 146 -5.63 9.42 -9.72
CA ALA A 146 -6.63 10.44 -9.98
C ALA A 146 -7.01 11.24 -8.71
N VAL A 147 -6.99 10.62 -7.53
CA VAL A 147 -7.18 11.34 -6.25
C VAL A 147 -6.01 12.28 -6.02
N ILE A 148 -4.78 11.79 -6.19
CA ILE A 148 -3.56 12.60 -5.99
C ILE A 148 -3.57 13.81 -6.92
N GLU A 149 -3.88 13.62 -8.20
CA GLU A 149 -3.97 14.69 -9.18
C GLU A 149 -5.02 15.76 -8.81
N SER A 150 -6.16 15.33 -8.27
CA SER A 150 -7.24 16.25 -7.90
C SER A 150 -6.91 17.15 -6.70
N PHE A 151 -5.87 16.82 -5.93
CA PHE A 151 -5.40 17.57 -4.75
C PHE A 151 -3.98 18.12 -4.93
N GLY A 152 -3.53 18.33 -6.16
CA GLY A 152 -2.15 18.73 -6.48
C GLY A 152 -1.60 19.89 -5.63
N ASP A 153 -2.38 20.94 -5.39
CA ASP A 153 -1.98 22.08 -4.55
C ASP A 153 -1.83 21.74 -3.06
N ALA A 154 -2.42 20.64 -2.61
CA ALA A 154 -2.38 20.17 -1.24
C ALA A 154 -1.59 18.84 -1.10
N LEU A 155 -0.88 18.42 -2.15
CA LEU A 155 0.07 17.31 -2.15
C LEU A 155 1.41 17.78 -1.58
N HIS A 156 1.91 17.08 -0.57
CA HIS A 156 3.27 17.22 -0.07
C HIS A 156 4.12 16.04 -0.53
N GLU A 157 5.07 16.32 -1.42
CA GLU A 157 6.09 15.37 -1.84
C GLU A 157 7.41 15.65 -1.13
N PHE A 158 8.12 14.60 -0.80
CA PHE A 158 9.42 14.70 -0.13
C PHE A 158 10.35 13.57 -0.62
N SER A 159 11.65 13.85 -0.68
CA SER A 159 12.64 12.84 -1.03
C SER A 159 12.78 11.83 0.11
N SER A 160 12.51 10.55 -0.17
CA SER A 160 12.71 9.48 0.81
C SER A 160 14.19 9.17 0.97
N ILE A 161 14.59 8.85 2.20
CA ILE A 161 15.96 8.41 2.52
C ILE A 161 16.26 6.99 2.00
N SER A 162 15.23 6.24 1.57
CA SER A 162 15.37 4.85 1.16
C SER A 162 14.63 4.56 -0.15
N ASN A 163 15.13 3.57 -0.90
CA ASN A 163 14.48 3.08 -2.13
C ASN A 163 13.36 2.08 -1.87
N ALA A 164 13.18 1.67 -0.63
CA ALA A 164 12.36 0.52 -0.26
C ALA A 164 10.88 0.63 -0.69
N GLY A 165 10.36 1.85 -0.78
CA GLY A 165 8.97 2.11 -1.17
C GLY A 165 8.73 2.18 -2.68
N SER A 166 9.74 1.95 -3.52
CA SER A 166 9.67 2.11 -4.98
C SER A 166 10.12 0.89 -5.79
N HIS A 167 10.50 -0.20 -5.13
CA HIS A 167 10.93 -1.44 -5.78
C HIS A 167 9.89 -2.53 -5.58
N ASP A 168 9.03 -2.71 -6.56
CA ASP A 168 8.02 -3.76 -6.60
C ASP A 168 8.52 -5.04 -7.29
N ILE A 169 7.93 -6.17 -6.92
CA ILE A 169 8.16 -7.45 -7.58
C ILE A 169 7.06 -7.70 -8.62
N ASP A 170 7.27 -7.20 -9.84
CA ASP A 170 6.32 -7.37 -10.93
C ASP A 170 6.71 -8.47 -11.92
N THR A 171 7.99 -8.77 -12.04
CA THR A 171 8.50 -9.77 -13.00
C THR A 171 9.30 -10.87 -12.30
N PRO A 172 9.46 -12.04 -12.93
CA PRO A 172 10.38 -13.08 -12.44
C PRO A 172 11.82 -12.59 -12.29
N GLU A 173 12.24 -11.66 -13.14
CA GLU A 173 13.55 -11.04 -13.12
C GLU A 173 13.72 -10.15 -11.88
N ASN A 174 12.71 -9.32 -11.55
CA ASN A 174 12.70 -8.53 -10.32
C ASN A 174 12.81 -9.44 -9.08
N TYR A 175 12.04 -10.53 -9.05
CA TYR A 175 12.09 -11.49 -7.95
C TYR A 175 13.48 -12.15 -7.79
N LYS A 176 14.08 -12.63 -8.90
CA LYS A 176 15.43 -13.21 -8.87
C LYS A 176 16.48 -12.20 -8.42
N SER A 177 16.39 -10.97 -8.92
CA SER A 177 17.29 -9.88 -8.55
C SER A 177 17.16 -9.55 -7.05
N TYR A 178 15.94 -9.55 -6.53
CA TYR A 178 15.69 -9.35 -5.10
C TYR A 178 16.33 -10.44 -4.25
N LEU A 179 16.15 -11.72 -4.60
CA LEU A 179 16.74 -12.84 -3.86
C LEU A 179 18.27 -12.90 -3.92
N ALA A 180 18.89 -12.28 -4.91
CA ALA A 180 20.35 -12.23 -5.07
C ALA A 180 21.01 -11.09 -4.26
N GLN A 181 20.23 -10.24 -3.62
CA GLN A 181 20.76 -9.18 -2.74
C GLN A 181 21.29 -9.79 -1.45
N PRO A 182 22.46 -9.33 -0.95
CA PRO A 182 23.10 -9.88 0.23
C PRO A 182 22.32 -9.65 1.53
#